data_63eb67f20987386c06936ad322539297
#
_entry.id   63eb67f20987386c06936ad322539297
#
_cell.length_a   1.000
_cell.length_b   1.000
_cell.length_c   1.000
_cell.angle_alpha   90.00
_cell.angle_beta   90.00
_cell.angle_gamma   90.00
#
_symmetry.space_group_name_H-M   'P 1'
#
loop_
_entity.id
_entity.type
_entity.pdbx_description
1 polymer ?
#
loop_
_entity_poly.entity_id
_entity_poly.type
_entity_poly.pdbx_seq_one_letter_code
_entity_poly.pdbx_strand_id
1 'polypeptide(L)'
;VKPDGSRIFVPKQCNHCDDPPCVPPCPTGATYRTADGLVLVNDELCIGCGACVKACPYGARYINPVKGVADKCTFCDHRLAAGLLPACVEACPTGARVFGPLHEDNELSRTVHSRPVQVLKPHTGAEPQIYYISLPEEVNR
;
A
#
# COMPACT_ATOMS: atom_id res chain seq x y z
N VAL A 1 15.87 8.13 -11.93
CA VAL A 1 17.30 8.28 -12.23
C VAL A 1 17.75 9.50 -11.43
N LYS A 2 18.85 9.37 -10.69
CA LYS A 2 19.45 10.50 -9.96
C LYS A 2 20.16 11.47 -10.92
N PRO A 3 20.48 12.69 -10.47
CA PRO A 3 21.25 13.64 -11.28
C PRO A 3 22.61 13.11 -11.74
N ASP A 4 23.20 12.18 -10.95
CA ASP A 4 24.47 11.51 -11.26
C ASP A 4 24.31 10.30 -12.23
N GLY A 5 23.10 10.08 -12.76
CA GLY A 5 22.79 8.97 -13.66
C GLY A 5 22.50 7.63 -12.97
N SER A 6 22.64 7.53 -11.65
CA SER A 6 22.33 6.30 -10.91
C SER A 6 20.82 6.05 -10.86
N ARG A 7 20.43 4.78 -10.74
CA ARG A 7 19.02 4.37 -10.69
C ARG A 7 18.65 3.97 -9.27
N ILE A 8 17.47 4.43 -8.84
CA ILE A 8 16.86 4.02 -7.58
C ILE A 8 15.66 3.14 -7.92
N PHE A 9 15.57 1.99 -7.29
CA PHE A 9 14.44 1.09 -7.39
C PHE A 9 13.62 1.19 -6.10
N VAL A 10 12.39 1.66 -6.22
CA VAL A 10 11.45 1.75 -5.10
C VAL A 10 10.33 0.74 -5.34
N PRO A 11 10.19 -0.27 -4.49
CA PRO A 11 9.07 -1.21 -4.60
C PRO A 11 7.78 -0.49 -4.25
N LYS A 12 6.90 -0.33 -5.24
CA LYS A 12 5.62 0.37 -5.09
C LYS A 12 4.47 -0.62 -5.13
N GLN A 13 3.57 -0.48 -4.19
CA GLN A 13 2.32 -1.24 -4.09
C GLN A 13 1.24 -0.38 -3.48
N CYS A 14 0.03 -0.91 -3.26
CA CYS A 14 -0.99 -0.20 -2.48
C CYS A 14 -0.45 0.06 -1.07
N ASN A 15 -0.56 1.30 -0.60
CA ASN A 15 -0.07 1.70 0.73
C ASN A 15 -1.07 1.41 1.85
N HIS A 16 -2.26 0.89 1.57
CA HIS A 16 -3.32 0.64 2.56
C HIS A 16 -3.47 1.79 3.56
N CYS A 17 -3.65 2.98 3.01
CA CYS A 17 -3.69 4.25 3.74
C CYS A 17 -4.71 4.24 4.88
N ASP A 18 -4.42 4.93 5.99
CA ASP A 18 -5.38 5.11 7.08
C ASP A 18 -6.49 6.10 6.71
N ASP A 19 -6.15 7.16 5.96
CA ASP A 19 -7.12 8.04 5.30
C ASP A 19 -7.09 7.80 3.78
N PRO A 20 -7.77 6.76 3.28
CA PRO A 20 -7.63 6.33 1.90
C PRO A 20 -8.44 7.20 0.93
N PRO A 21 -7.81 8.05 0.11
CA PRO A 21 -8.52 8.95 -0.82
C PRO A 21 -9.28 8.21 -1.93
N CYS A 22 -9.06 6.91 -2.06
CA CYS A 22 -9.72 6.06 -3.03
C CYS A 22 -11.07 5.49 -2.54
N VAL A 23 -11.39 5.61 -1.25
CA VAL A 23 -12.66 5.10 -0.67
C VAL A 23 -13.82 6.06 -0.92
N PRO A 24 -13.74 7.35 -0.57
CA PRO A 24 -14.88 8.27 -0.71
C PRO A 24 -15.46 8.39 -2.13
N PRO A 25 -14.67 8.37 -3.22
CA PRO A 25 -15.20 8.53 -4.57
C PRO A 25 -15.85 7.25 -5.14
N CYS A 26 -15.90 6.15 -4.39
CA CYS A 26 -16.49 4.90 -4.87
C CYS A 26 -18.03 4.97 -4.78
N PRO A 27 -18.75 5.02 -5.92
CA PRO A 27 -20.20 5.25 -5.91
C PRO A 27 -20.99 4.05 -5.37
N THR A 28 -20.40 2.84 -5.41
CA THR A 28 -21.07 1.61 -4.96
C THR A 28 -20.59 1.14 -3.59
N GLY A 29 -19.59 1.82 -2.98
CA GLY A 29 -18.98 1.35 -1.76
C GLY A 29 -18.09 0.10 -1.94
N ALA A 30 -17.81 -0.30 -3.18
CA ALA A 30 -16.99 -1.47 -3.47
C ALA A 30 -15.56 -1.35 -2.92
N THR A 31 -15.00 -0.14 -2.88
CA THR A 31 -13.73 0.13 -2.21
C THR A 31 -13.99 0.52 -0.77
N TYR A 32 -13.39 -0.20 0.17
CA TYR A 32 -13.62 0.01 1.60
C TYR A 32 -12.34 -0.23 2.41
N ARG A 33 -12.34 0.24 3.65
CA ARG A 33 -11.30 -0.03 4.64
C ARG A 33 -11.86 -0.97 5.70
N THR A 34 -11.12 -2.02 6.02
CA THR A 34 -11.46 -2.97 7.07
C THR A 34 -11.09 -2.43 8.46
N ALA A 35 -11.59 -3.05 9.52
CA ALA A 35 -11.30 -2.63 10.89
C ALA A 35 -9.82 -2.82 11.28
N ASP A 36 -9.17 -3.80 10.67
CA ASP A 36 -7.73 -4.11 10.84
C ASP A 36 -6.82 -3.29 9.89
N GLY A 37 -7.39 -2.32 9.16
CA GLY A 37 -6.61 -1.34 8.39
C GLY A 37 -6.35 -1.71 6.92
N LEU A 38 -6.87 -2.83 6.43
CA LEU A 38 -6.73 -3.16 5.02
C LEU A 38 -7.69 -2.33 4.17
N VAL A 39 -7.21 -1.82 3.04
CA VAL A 39 -8.08 -1.22 2.03
C VAL A 39 -8.31 -2.26 0.94
N LEU A 40 -9.54 -2.68 0.74
CA LEU A 40 -9.92 -3.75 -0.18
C LEU A 40 -10.92 -3.29 -1.25
N VAL A 41 -11.21 -4.15 -2.19
CA VAL A 41 -12.25 -3.98 -3.22
C VAL A 41 -13.14 -5.22 -3.21
N ASN A 42 -14.44 -5.01 -3.13
CA ASN A 42 -15.41 -6.06 -3.34
C ASN A 42 -15.71 -6.15 -4.85
N ASP A 43 -15.28 -7.23 -5.48
CA ASP A 43 -15.41 -7.45 -6.92
C ASP A 43 -16.90 -7.47 -7.37
N GLU A 44 -17.82 -7.97 -6.52
CA GLU A 44 -19.24 -8.09 -6.84
C GLU A 44 -19.95 -6.73 -6.88
N LEU A 45 -19.48 -5.77 -6.08
CA LEU A 45 -20.03 -4.41 -6.03
C LEU A 45 -19.33 -3.46 -7.00
N CYS A 46 -18.15 -3.83 -7.50
CA CYS A 46 -17.33 -2.95 -8.33
C CYS A 46 -17.86 -2.88 -9.77
N ILE A 47 -18.21 -1.69 -10.21
CA ILE A 47 -18.67 -1.42 -11.58
C ILE A 47 -17.57 -1.00 -12.55
N GLY A 48 -16.30 -1.04 -12.13
CA GLY A 48 -15.15 -0.71 -12.99
C GLY A 48 -15.04 0.76 -13.41
N CYS A 49 -15.70 1.70 -12.74
CA CYS A 49 -15.76 3.11 -13.16
C CYS A 49 -14.42 3.87 -13.10
N GLY A 50 -13.40 3.34 -12.44
CA GLY A 50 -12.06 3.93 -12.35
C GLY A 50 -11.94 5.15 -11.43
N ALA A 51 -12.97 5.56 -10.69
CA ALA A 51 -12.91 6.71 -9.79
C ALA A 51 -11.81 6.53 -8.72
N CYS A 52 -11.71 5.36 -8.11
CA CYS A 52 -10.67 5.01 -7.14
C CYS A 52 -9.26 4.94 -7.75
N VAL A 53 -9.15 4.62 -9.04
CA VAL A 53 -7.86 4.62 -9.78
C VAL A 53 -7.35 6.04 -9.91
N LYS A 54 -8.22 6.97 -10.31
CA LYS A 54 -7.88 8.41 -10.44
C LYS A 54 -7.55 9.06 -9.11
N ALA A 55 -8.22 8.65 -8.04
CA ALA A 55 -8.03 9.21 -6.70
C ALA A 55 -6.74 8.74 -6.01
N CYS A 56 -6.13 7.64 -6.46
CA CYS A 56 -4.93 7.10 -5.81
C CYS A 56 -3.68 7.94 -6.16
N PRO A 57 -3.07 8.66 -5.20
CA PRO A 57 -1.91 9.51 -5.49
C PRO A 57 -0.65 8.69 -5.84
N TYR A 58 -0.66 7.40 -5.52
CA TYR A 58 0.47 6.50 -5.74
C TYR A 58 0.40 5.73 -7.07
N GLY A 59 -0.72 5.81 -7.80
CA GLY A 59 -0.93 5.00 -9.01
C GLY A 59 -0.92 3.50 -8.72
N ALA A 60 -1.38 3.09 -7.53
CA ALA A 60 -1.32 1.70 -7.07
C ALA A 60 -2.56 0.87 -7.47
N ARG A 61 -3.50 1.47 -8.21
CA ARG A 61 -4.74 0.83 -8.65
C ARG A 61 -4.83 0.82 -10.17
N TYR A 62 -5.47 -0.19 -10.70
CA TYR A 62 -5.79 -0.33 -12.12
C TYR A 62 -7.15 -1.02 -12.30
N ILE A 63 -7.68 -0.98 -13.50
CA ILE A 63 -8.83 -1.82 -13.87
C ILE A 63 -8.28 -3.12 -14.43
N ASN A 64 -8.63 -4.23 -13.80
CA ASN A 64 -8.25 -5.55 -14.24
C ASN A 64 -8.92 -5.84 -15.60
N PRO A 65 -8.17 -6.07 -16.67
CA PRO A 65 -8.74 -6.21 -18.02
C PRO A 65 -9.56 -7.48 -18.19
N VAL A 66 -9.36 -8.48 -17.34
CA VAL A 66 -10.10 -9.76 -17.40
C VAL A 66 -11.40 -9.67 -16.60
N LYS A 67 -11.32 -9.09 -15.40
CA LYS A 67 -12.48 -9.00 -14.48
C LYS A 67 -13.34 -7.75 -14.73
N GLY A 68 -12.79 -6.70 -15.33
CA GLY A 68 -13.48 -5.41 -15.50
C GLY A 68 -13.65 -4.60 -14.22
N VAL A 69 -13.04 -5.00 -13.11
CA VAL A 69 -13.12 -4.35 -11.80
C VAL A 69 -11.80 -3.71 -11.38
N ALA A 70 -11.84 -2.80 -10.43
CA ALA A 70 -10.62 -2.24 -9.86
C ALA A 70 -9.83 -3.29 -9.10
N ASP A 71 -8.51 -3.31 -9.30
CA ASP A 71 -7.61 -4.27 -8.67
C ASP A 71 -6.35 -3.57 -8.13
N LYS A 72 -5.69 -4.20 -7.16
CA LYS A 72 -4.50 -3.71 -6.49
C LYS A 72 -3.92 -4.75 -5.53
N CYS A 73 -2.78 -4.46 -4.90
CA CYS A 73 -2.25 -5.25 -3.79
C CYS A 73 -3.24 -5.28 -2.62
N THR A 74 -3.53 -6.46 -2.08
CA THR A 74 -4.44 -6.70 -0.94
C THR A 74 -3.69 -6.93 0.38
N PHE A 75 -2.37 -6.79 0.42
CA PHE A 75 -1.49 -7.34 1.46
C PHE A 75 -1.63 -8.86 1.60
N CYS A 76 -2.12 -9.53 0.56
CA CYS A 76 -2.44 -10.97 0.61
C CYS A 76 -3.43 -11.30 1.73
N ASP A 77 -4.55 -10.58 1.82
CA ASP A 77 -5.58 -10.70 2.85
C ASP A 77 -6.00 -12.16 3.11
N HIS A 78 -6.13 -12.96 2.04
CA HIS A 78 -6.42 -14.39 2.14
C HIS A 78 -5.32 -15.17 2.90
N ARG A 79 -4.04 -14.77 2.78
CA ARG A 79 -2.93 -15.38 3.53
C ARG A 79 -2.93 -14.91 4.97
N LEU A 80 -3.17 -13.61 5.20
CA LEU A 80 -3.27 -13.04 6.55
C LEU A 80 -4.40 -13.70 7.33
N ALA A 81 -5.56 -13.95 6.71
CA ALA A 81 -6.67 -14.68 7.32
C ALA A 81 -6.30 -16.13 7.69
N ALA A 82 -5.31 -16.72 7.03
CA ALA A 82 -4.76 -18.05 7.35
C ALA A 82 -3.56 -17.98 8.33
N GLY A 83 -3.24 -16.81 8.89
CA GLY A 83 -2.10 -16.63 9.81
C GLY A 83 -0.74 -16.66 9.11
N LEU A 84 -0.69 -16.48 7.78
CA LEU A 84 0.53 -16.49 6.98
C LEU A 84 0.96 -15.05 6.62
N LEU A 85 2.25 -14.85 6.41
CA LEU A 85 2.78 -13.58 5.92
C LEU A 85 2.40 -13.33 4.45
N PRO A 86 2.35 -12.05 4.01
CA PRO A 86 2.22 -11.72 2.59
C PRO A 86 3.30 -12.40 1.76
N ALA A 87 2.95 -12.92 0.59
CA ALA A 87 3.86 -13.69 -0.25
C ALA A 87 5.15 -12.95 -0.61
N CYS A 88 5.07 -11.63 -0.84
CA CYS A 88 6.24 -10.81 -1.15
C CYS A 88 7.19 -10.58 0.04
N VAL A 89 6.71 -10.75 1.25
CA VAL A 89 7.52 -10.72 2.49
C VAL A 89 8.23 -12.06 2.65
N GLU A 90 7.48 -13.14 2.57
CA GLU A 90 8.00 -14.50 2.71
C GLU A 90 9.03 -14.86 1.63
N ALA A 91 8.79 -14.43 0.40
CA ALA A 91 9.69 -14.67 -0.72
C ALA A 91 10.92 -13.73 -0.76
N CYS A 92 11.04 -12.76 0.15
CA CYS A 92 12.13 -11.81 0.14
C CYS A 92 13.43 -12.43 0.67
N PRO A 93 14.44 -12.73 -0.17
CA PRO A 93 15.63 -13.48 0.27
C PRO A 93 16.54 -12.66 1.19
N THR A 94 16.42 -11.34 1.18
CA THR A 94 17.25 -10.44 1.99
C THR A 94 16.56 -9.96 3.27
N GLY A 95 15.28 -10.34 3.50
CA GLY A 95 14.49 -9.82 4.61
C GLY A 95 14.22 -8.30 4.52
N ALA A 96 14.38 -7.70 3.33
CA ALA A 96 14.16 -6.26 3.13
C ALA A 96 12.68 -5.84 3.26
N ARG A 97 11.77 -6.81 3.21
CA ARG A 97 10.33 -6.59 3.41
C ARG A 97 9.91 -7.21 4.74
N VAL A 98 9.32 -6.39 5.58
CA VAL A 98 8.78 -6.82 6.88
C VAL A 98 7.30 -6.43 6.93
N PHE A 99 6.48 -7.24 7.56
CA PHE A 99 5.04 -7.00 7.72
C PHE A 99 4.63 -7.35 9.15
N GLY A 100 3.76 -6.56 9.72
CA GLY A 100 3.21 -6.81 11.05
C GLY A 100 2.36 -5.66 11.57
N PRO A 101 1.71 -5.83 12.72
CA PRO A 101 0.92 -4.78 13.36
C PRO A 101 1.84 -3.69 13.91
N LEU A 102 1.45 -2.42 13.66
CA LEU A 102 2.21 -1.25 14.13
C LEU A 102 1.81 -0.78 15.53
N HIS A 103 0.64 -1.21 16.01
CA HIS A 103 0.10 -0.81 17.32
C HIS A 103 0.49 -1.76 18.46
N GLU A 104 1.19 -2.84 18.15
CA GLU A 104 1.68 -3.80 19.13
C GLU A 104 3.16 -3.53 19.45
N ASP A 105 3.60 -3.86 20.66
CA ASP A 105 5.02 -3.80 21.02
C ASP A 105 5.78 -4.99 20.40
N ASN A 106 6.23 -4.81 19.18
CA ASN A 106 7.02 -5.77 18.43
C ASN A 106 8.24 -5.13 17.77
N GLU A 107 9.11 -5.93 17.16
CA GLU A 107 10.34 -5.44 16.53
C GLU A 107 10.05 -4.46 15.38
N LEU A 108 9.00 -4.68 14.58
CA LEU A 108 8.62 -3.79 13.50
C LEU A 108 8.20 -2.42 14.04
N SER A 109 7.31 -2.39 15.01
CA SER A 109 6.84 -1.16 15.67
C SER A 109 8.01 -0.37 16.25
N ARG A 110 8.90 -1.02 16.99
CA ARG A 110 10.12 -0.40 17.53
C ARG A 110 11.02 0.14 16.42
N THR A 111 11.19 -0.60 15.32
CA THR A 111 11.98 -0.15 14.17
C THR A 111 11.41 1.10 13.53
N VAL A 112 10.08 1.15 13.30
CA VAL A 112 9.40 2.31 12.71
C VAL A 112 9.50 3.54 13.62
N HIS A 113 9.44 3.37 14.94
CA HIS A 113 9.52 4.48 15.90
C HIS A 113 10.95 4.92 16.24
N SER A 114 11.95 4.04 16.09
CA SER A 114 13.34 4.32 16.49
C SER A 114 14.26 4.73 15.35
N ARG A 115 13.88 4.48 14.08
CA ARG A 115 14.67 4.82 12.91
C ARG A 115 14.03 5.92 12.08
N PRO A 116 14.79 6.72 11.34
CA PRO A 116 14.24 7.65 10.38
C PRO A 116 13.60 6.88 9.23
N VAL A 117 12.30 6.67 9.33
CA VAL A 117 11.48 6.09 8.27
C VAL A 117 10.79 7.18 7.48
N GLN A 118 10.49 6.90 6.23
CA GLN A 118 9.84 7.81 5.30
C GLN A 118 8.67 7.11 4.63
N VAL A 119 7.68 7.89 4.26
CA VAL A 119 6.53 7.42 3.46
C VAL A 119 6.53 8.11 2.10
N LEU A 120 5.89 7.52 1.10
CA LEU A 120 5.73 8.14 -0.19
C LEU A 120 4.68 9.27 -0.12
N LYS A 121 4.99 10.41 -0.75
CA LYS A 121 4.07 11.56 -0.90
C LYS A 121 3.35 11.96 0.38
N PRO A 122 4.06 12.28 1.47
CA PRO A 122 3.45 12.62 2.77
C PRO A 122 2.51 13.83 2.68
N HIS A 123 2.74 14.73 1.71
CA HIS A 123 1.94 15.94 1.48
C HIS A 123 0.49 15.66 1.01
N THR A 124 0.16 14.42 0.66
CA THR A 124 -1.18 14.06 0.17
C THR A 124 -2.20 13.87 1.28
N GLY A 125 -1.77 13.76 2.53
CA GLY A 125 -2.65 13.50 3.68
C GLY A 125 -3.28 12.11 3.73
N ALA A 126 -2.85 11.19 2.85
CA ALA A 126 -3.44 9.86 2.74
C ALA A 126 -3.04 8.90 3.88
N GLU A 127 -2.07 9.27 4.70
CA GLU A 127 -1.54 8.46 5.81
C GLU A 127 -1.15 7.03 5.39
N PRO A 128 -0.14 6.89 4.49
CA PRO A 128 0.25 5.58 3.95
C PRO A 128 0.88 4.68 5.01
N GLN A 129 0.56 3.38 4.98
CA GLN A 129 1.07 2.35 5.90
C GLN A 129 2.26 1.56 5.36
N ILE A 130 2.92 2.06 4.30
CA ILE A 130 4.20 1.54 3.82
C ILE A 130 5.31 2.51 4.21
N TYR A 131 6.22 2.03 5.03
CA TYR A 131 7.37 2.78 5.53
C TYR A 131 8.64 2.31 4.83
N TYR A 132 9.50 3.25 4.52
CA TYR A 132 10.78 3.01 3.85
C TYR A 132 11.93 3.48 4.74
N ILE A 133 12.95 2.66 4.89
CA ILE A 133 14.20 3.04 5.52
C ILE A 133 15.13 3.57 4.42
N SER A 134 15.69 4.76 4.64
CA SER A 134 16.65 5.40 3.71
C SER A 134 16.08 5.68 2.30
N LEU A 135 14.81 6.08 2.20
CA LEU A 135 14.24 6.55 0.94
C LEU A 135 14.90 7.87 0.53
N PRO A 136 15.47 8.00 -0.67
CA PRO A 136 16.03 9.25 -1.12
C PRO A 136 14.97 10.36 -1.28
N GLU A 137 15.30 11.60 -0.88
CA GLU A 137 14.37 12.73 -0.92
C GLU A 137 13.78 12.99 -2.30
N GLU A 138 14.53 12.70 -3.37
CA GLU A 138 14.11 12.90 -4.76
C GLU A 138 12.89 12.04 -5.15
N VAL A 139 12.61 10.99 -4.39
CA VAL A 139 11.45 10.10 -4.64
C VAL A 139 10.14 10.73 -4.19
N ASN A 140 10.18 11.67 -3.26
CA ASN A 140 9.01 12.32 -2.64
C ASN A 140 8.65 13.69 -3.26
N ARG A 141 9.32 14.09 -4.32
CA ARG A 141 9.03 15.33 -5.05
C ARG A 141 7.85 15.19 -6.00
#